data_3abe5b7ec2e1e35cb46fd99ad0e37466
#
_entry.id   3abe5b7ec2e1e35cb46fd99ad0e37466
#
_cell.length_a   1.000
_cell.length_b   1.000
_cell.length_c   1.000
_cell.angle_alpha   90.00
_cell.angle_beta   90.00
_cell.angle_gamma   90.00
#
_symmetry.space_group_name_H-M   'P 1'
#
loop_
_entity.id
_entity.type
_entity.pdbx_description
1 polymer ?
#
loop_
_entity_poly.entity_id
_entity_poly.type
_entity_poly.pdbx_seq_one_letter_code
_entity_poly.pdbx_strand_id
1 'polypeptide(L)'
;MTRRMFIGMLVCSAMVLGAVQVHGEDIGPGRWWRSPDFVKDINLTDKEKQALDDMFAKNRNELIDLRSDLEKERLRLEDILDKEPLNQSAAKAQFKRIEDKRQMLSSERFKFILDVRKLLGLERFRMLTAKFEEMRRKRHERPGADQWSREGR
;
A
#
# COMPACT_ATOMS: atom_id res chain seq x y z
N MET A 1 22.61 -58.14 -9.02
CA MET A 1 21.38 -58.06 -8.21
C MET A 1 21.63 -57.16 -7.02
N THR A 2 21.23 -55.91 -7.05
CA THR A 2 20.90 -55.07 -5.86
C THR A 2 20.41 -53.72 -6.37
N ARG A 3 19.09 -53.55 -6.33
CA ARG A 3 18.39 -52.29 -6.61
C ARG A 3 18.67 -51.34 -5.44
N ARG A 4 19.39 -50.27 -5.68
CA ARG A 4 19.46 -49.14 -4.75
C ARG A 4 18.43 -48.07 -5.19
N MET A 5 17.33 -48.06 -4.47
CA MET A 5 16.36 -46.96 -4.48
C MET A 5 17.02 -45.69 -3.89
N PHE A 6 17.24 -44.70 -4.72
CA PHE A 6 17.51 -43.35 -4.24
C PHE A 6 16.17 -42.63 -4.06
N ILE A 7 15.74 -42.53 -2.81
CA ILE A 7 14.66 -41.67 -2.38
C ILE A 7 15.23 -40.24 -2.37
N GLY A 8 14.94 -39.49 -3.41
CA GLY A 8 15.22 -38.06 -3.47
C GLY A 8 14.29 -37.29 -2.52
N MET A 9 14.85 -36.83 -1.42
CA MET A 9 14.19 -35.98 -0.44
C MET A 9 14.05 -34.57 -1.01
N LEU A 10 12.86 -34.27 -1.52
CA LEU A 10 12.48 -32.98 -2.05
C LEU A 10 12.22 -32.03 -0.87
N VAL A 11 13.26 -31.33 -0.45
CA VAL A 11 13.12 -30.23 0.53
C VAL A 11 12.53 -29.03 -0.20
N CYS A 12 11.20 -28.95 -0.18
CA CYS A 12 10.47 -27.76 -0.59
C CYS A 12 10.67 -26.71 0.51
N SER A 13 11.75 -25.93 0.40
CA SER A 13 11.96 -24.75 1.23
C SER A 13 10.99 -23.67 0.74
N ALA A 14 9.81 -23.60 1.37
CA ALA A 14 8.89 -22.49 1.19
C ALA A 14 9.57 -21.20 1.72
N MET A 15 10.22 -20.47 0.82
CA MET A 15 10.59 -19.08 1.07
C MET A 15 9.31 -18.29 1.24
N VAL A 16 8.90 -18.12 2.48
CA VAL A 16 7.91 -17.13 2.88
C VAL A 16 8.53 -15.75 2.60
N LEU A 17 8.34 -15.27 1.39
CA LEU A 17 8.47 -13.85 1.09
C LEU A 17 7.38 -13.14 1.89
N GLY A 18 7.70 -12.83 3.15
CA GLY A 18 6.90 -11.94 3.96
C GLY A 18 6.74 -10.64 3.20
N ALA A 19 5.58 -10.47 2.58
CA ALA A 19 5.18 -9.19 2.04
C ALA A 19 5.20 -8.22 3.22
N VAL A 20 6.28 -7.45 3.36
CA VAL A 20 6.27 -6.25 4.17
C VAL A 20 5.24 -5.33 3.51
N GLN A 21 4.01 -5.44 3.95
CA GLN A 21 2.99 -4.47 3.64
C GLN A 21 3.44 -3.17 4.31
N VAL A 22 4.18 -2.37 3.56
CA VAL A 22 4.34 -0.96 3.89
C VAL A 22 2.93 -0.39 3.79
N HIS A 23 2.25 -0.36 4.92
CA HIS A 23 1.06 0.44 5.10
C HIS A 23 1.54 1.88 4.98
N GLY A 24 1.58 2.38 3.74
CA GLY A 24 1.61 3.81 3.53
C GLY A 24 0.45 4.36 4.35
N GLU A 25 0.74 5.26 5.26
CA GLU A 25 -0.25 5.95 6.07
C GLU A 25 -1.19 6.68 5.11
N ASP A 26 -2.22 5.96 4.64
CA ASP A 26 -3.34 6.61 3.97
C ASP A 26 -3.96 7.54 5.02
N ILE A 27 -4.10 8.82 4.69
CA ILE A 27 -4.96 9.71 5.47
C ILE A 27 -6.37 9.14 5.35
N GLY A 28 -6.70 8.20 6.22
CA GLY A 28 -7.99 7.59 6.38
C GLY A 28 -8.53 6.77 5.21
N PRO A 29 -9.53 5.95 5.46
CA PRO A 29 -10.15 5.14 4.44
C PRO A 29 -10.99 6.01 3.50
N GLY A 30 -10.56 6.15 2.27
CA GLY A 30 -11.35 6.73 1.19
C GLY A 30 -11.65 8.23 1.33
N ARG A 31 -12.86 8.63 0.95
CA ARG A 31 -13.32 10.03 0.93
C ARG A 31 -13.92 10.43 2.27
N TRP A 32 -13.10 10.55 3.32
CA TRP A 32 -13.51 10.89 4.68
C TRP A 32 -14.29 12.23 4.76
N TRP A 33 -14.02 13.18 3.87
CA TRP A 33 -14.70 14.48 3.78
C TRP A 33 -16.16 14.39 3.30
N ARG A 34 -16.64 13.20 2.96
CA ARG A 34 -18.06 12.92 2.67
C ARG A 34 -18.80 12.38 3.88
N SER A 35 -18.08 11.99 4.94
CA SER A 35 -18.70 11.56 6.19
C SER A 35 -19.21 12.76 6.99
N PRO A 36 -20.50 12.79 7.40
CA PRO A 36 -21.08 13.88 8.18
C PRO A 36 -20.29 14.22 9.45
N ASP A 37 -19.75 13.20 10.12
CA ASP A 37 -18.96 13.36 11.36
C ASP A 37 -17.67 14.13 11.12
N PHE A 38 -16.96 13.83 10.01
CA PHE A 38 -15.75 14.57 9.67
C PHE A 38 -16.04 15.97 9.20
N VAL A 39 -17.08 16.15 8.37
CA VAL A 39 -17.51 17.46 7.88
C VAL A 39 -17.83 18.39 9.05
N LYS A 40 -18.58 17.90 10.04
CA LYS A 40 -18.97 18.67 11.23
C LYS A 40 -17.77 18.98 12.12
N ASP A 41 -16.95 17.97 12.46
CA ASP A 41 -15.87 18.13 13.44
C ASP A 41 -14.74 19.04 12.93
N ILE A 42 -14.47 19.01 11.61
CA ILE A 42 -13.42 19.82 10.98
C ILE A 42 -13.97 21.12 10.38
N ASN A 43 -15.31 21.30 10.41
CA ASN A 43 -16.00 22.43 9.84
C ASN A 43 -15.63 22.65 8.36
N LEU A 44 -15.86 21.61 7.54
CA LEU A 44 -15.57 21.64 6.10
C LEU A 44 -16.66 22.40 5.33
N THR A 45 -16.25 23.35 4.52
CA THR A 45 -17.13 24.02 3.58
C THR A 45 -17.39 23.17 2.33
N ASP A 46 -18.47 23.44 1.59
CA ASP A 46 -18.77 22.76 0.33
C ASP A 46 -17.67 22.97 -0.72
N LYS A 47 -17.09 24.17 -0.74
CA LYS A 47 -15.95 24.49 -1.62
C LYS A 47 -14.71 23.65 -1.30
N GLU A 48 -14.41 23.42 -0.03
CA GLU A 48 -13.30 22.58 0.39
C GLU A 48 -13.56 21.10 0.09
N LYS A 49 -14.80 20.62 0.25
CA LYS A 49 -15.19 19.27 -0.15
C LYS A 49 -14.99 19.03 -1.65
N GLN A 50 -15.39 20.01 -2.47
CA GLN A 50 -15.15 19.93 -3.92
C GLN A 50 -13.66 19.90 -4.24
N ALA A 51 -12.85 20.76 -3.64
CA ALA A 51 -11.40 20.78 -3.83
C ALA A 51 -10.75 19.43 -3.41
N LEU A 52 -11.23 18.81 -2.32
CA LEU A 52 -10.78 17.48 -1.89
C LEU A 52 -11.18 16.38 -2.89
N ASP A 53 -12.37 16.45 -3.47
CA ASP A 53 -12.80 15.51 -4.50
C ASP A 53 -11.92 15.62 -5.76
N ASP A 54 -11.59 16.83 -6.21
CA ASP A 54 -10.76 17.06 -7.38
C ASP A 54 -9.31 16.58 -7.15
N MET A 55 -8.72 16.93 -6.00
CA MET A 55 -7.39 16.47 -5.62
C MET A 55 -7.34 14.94 -5.52
N PHE A 56 -8.35 14.32 -4.93
CA PHE A 56 -8.43 12.87 -4.79
C PHE A 56 -8.55 12.17 -6.15
N ALA A 57 -9.39 12.68 -7.04
CA ALA A 57 -9.56 12.10 -8.37
C ALA A 57 -8.23 12.11 -9.15
N LYS A 58 -7.51 13.24 -9.11
CA LYS A 58 -6.19 13.36 -9.73
C LYS A 58 -5.18 12.39 -9.13
N ASN A 59 -5.03 12.40 -7.79
CA ASN A 59 -4.09 11.53 -7.09
C ASN A 59 -4.40 10.04 -7.32
N ARG A 60 -5.68 9.66 -7.32
CA ARG A 60 -6.10 8.29 -7.59
C ARG A 60 -5.67 7.80 -8.97
N ASN A 61 -5.83 8.62 -10.00
CA ASN A 61 -5.43 8.26 -11.36
C ASN A 61 -3.91 8.04 -11.44
N GLU A 62 -3.11 8.97 -10.91
CA GLU A 62 -1.65 8.83 -10.82
C GLU A 62 -1.22 7.56 -10.06
N LEU A 63 -1.90 7.25 -8.95
CA LEU A 63 -1.60 6.04 -8.18
C LEU A 63 -1.96 4.75 -8.93
N ILE A 64 -3.02 4.74 -9.76
CA ILE A 64 -3.38 3.60 -10.61
C ILE A 64 -2.28 3.36 -11.64
N ASP A 65 -1.84 4.41 -12.33
CA ASP A 65 -0.80 4.31 -13.35
C ASP A 65 0.54 3.85 -12.76
N LEU A 66 0.95 4.42 -11.62
CA LEU A 66 2.18 4.04 -10.93
C LEU A 66 2.15 2.59 -10.41
N ARG A 67 0.98 2.10 -9.95
CA ARG A 67 0.82 0.69 -9.54
C ARG A 67 0.94 -0.26 -10.74
N SER A 68 0.30 0.10 -11.86
CA SER A 68 0.41 -0.67 -13.11
C SER A 68 1.85 -0.75 -13.58
N ASP A 69 2.57 0.37 -13.54
CA ASP A 69 3.97 0.41 -13.91
C ASP A 69 4.86 -0.44 -12.97
N LEU A 70 4.63 -0.34 -11.65
CA LEU A 70 5.34 -1.17 -10.68
C LEU A 70 5.15 -2.66 -10.97
N GLU A 71 3.94 -3.07 -11.31
CA GLU A 71 3.64 -4.46 -11.62
C GLU A 71 4.35 -4.92 -12.90
N LYS A 72 4.38 -4.09 -13.93
CA LYS A 72 5.15 -4.37 -15.15
C LYS A 72 6.65 -4.55 -14.86
N GLU A 73 7.23 -3.72 -13.98
CA GLU A 73 8.64 -3.86 -13.62
C GLU A 73 8.91 -5.14 -12.80
N ARG A 74 7.95 -5.61 -12.00
CA ARG A 74 8.05 -6.89 -11.29
C ARG A 74 8.05 -8.08 -12.24
N LEU A 75 7.11 -8.11 -13.20
CA LEU A 75 7.05 -9.16 -14.22
C LEU A 75 8.35 -9.23 -15.03
N ARG A 76 8.94 -8.07 -15.38
CA ARG A 76 10.25 -8.04 -16.06
C ARG A 76 11.37 -8.63 -15.21
N LEU A 77 11.32 -8.45 -13.88
CA LEU A 77 12.30 -9.09 -13.00
C LEU A 77 12.13 -10.61 -12.98
N GLU A 78 10.89 -11.09 -12.91
CA GLU A 78 10.58 -12.52 -13.00
C GLU A 78 11.13 -13.10 -14.31
N ASP A 79 10.86 -12.47 -15.45
CA ASP A 79 11.40 -12.88 -16.77
C ASP A 79 12.94 -12.94 -16.82
N ILE A 80 13.63 -12.09 -16.05
CA ILE A 80 15.11 -12.09 -16.00
C ILE A 80 15.59 -13.25 -15.11
N LEU A 81 14.90 -13.52 -14.00
CA LEU A 81 15.27 -14.56 -13.05
C LEU A 81 15.02 -15.97 -13.60
N ASP A 82 14.06 -16.14 -14.50
CA ASP A 82 13.72 -17.41 -15.14
C ASP A 82 14.68 -17.81 -16.29
N LYS A 83 15.66 -16.95 -16.62
CA LYS A 83 16.62 -17.23 -17.70
C LYS A 83 17.90 -17.89 -17.22
N GLU A 84 18.39 -18.85 -18.02
CA GLU A 84 19.72 -19.45 -17.89
C GLU A 84 20.60 -19.10 -19.10
N PRO A 85 21.86 -18.63 -18.88
CA PRO A 85 22.47 -18.33 -17.59
C PRO A 85 21.89 -17.05 -16.95
N LEU A 86 21.84 -17.02 -15.63
CA LEU A 86 21.33 -15.86 -14.90
C LEU A 86 22.19 -14.61 -15.13
N ASN A 87 21.58 -13.54 -15.63
CA ASN A 87 22.22 -12.23 -15.75
C ASN A 87 22.03 -11.39 -14.48
N GLN A 88 22.93 -11.55 -13.51
CA GLN A 88 22.86 -10.82 -12.24
C GLN A 88 22.88 -9.29 -12.38
N SER A 89 23.61 -8.76 -13.36
CA SER A 89 23.67 -7.30 -13.61
C SER A 89 22.31 -6.78 -14.05
N ALA A 90 21.65 -7.48 -14.99
CA ALA A 90 20.30 -7.13 -15.44
C ALA A 90 19.29 -7.24 -14.30
N ALA A 91 19.35 -8.29 -13.47
CA ALA A 91 18.47 -8.47 -12.33
C ALA A 91 18.62 -7.32 -11.31
N LYS A 92 19.85 -6.92 -10.98
CA LYS A 92 20.10 -5.79 -10.07
C LYS A 92 19.59 -4.47 -10.64
N ALA A 93 19.80 -4.22 -11.92
CA ALA A 93 19.31 -3.01 -12.59
C ALA A 93 17.78 -2.97 -12.61
N GLN A 94 17.13 -4.11 -12.85
CA GLN A 94 15.68 -4.23 -12.84
C GLN A 94 15.09 -4.05 -11.43
N PHE A 95 15.73 -4.61 -10.41
CA PHE A 95 15.34 -4.41 -9.01
C PHE A 95 15.38 -2.92 -8.63
N LYS A 96 16.42 -2.20 -9.08
CA LYS A 96 16.48 -0.73 -8.85
C LYS A 96 15.28 -0.01 -9.46
N ARG A 97 14.85 -0.38 -10.67
CA ARG A 97 13.64 0.21 -11.28
C ARG A 97 12.37 -0.03 -10.46
N ILE A 98 12.25 -1.20 -9.85
CA ILE A 98 11.15 -1.52 -8.94
C ILE A 98 11.17 -0.59 -7.72
N GLU A 99 12.35 -0.38 -7.10
CA GLU A 99 12.49 0.53 -5.95
C GLU A 99 12.17 1.98 -6.35
N ASP A 100 12.62 2.44 -7.52
CA ASP A 100 12.30 3.77 -8.03
C ASP A 100 10.76 3.95 -8.17
N LYS A 101 10.04 2.93 -8.70
CA LYS A 101 8.57 2.97 -8.81
C LYS A 101 7.87 2.94 -7.46
N ARG A 102 8.38 2.20 -6.47
CA ARG A 102 7.88 2.21 -5.09
C ARG A 102 8.04 3.60 -4.45
N GLN A 103 9.17 4.23 -4.68
CA GLN A 103 9.42 5.59 -4.19
C GLN A 103 8.45 6.60 -4.82
N MET A 104 8.20 6.50 -6.13
CA MET A 104 7.22 7.36 -6.81
C MET A 104 5.81 7.20 -6.21
N LEU A 105 5.36 5.98 -5.96
CA LEU A 105 4.08 5.70 -5.30
C LEU A 105 4.00 6.34 -3.91
N SER A 106 5.04 6.20 -3.10
CA SER A 106 5.12 6.79 -1.77
C SER A 106 5.08 8.31 -1.83
N SER A 107 5.84 8.90 -2.76
CA SER A 107 5.88 10.35 -2.96
C SER A 107 4.53 10.93 -3.39
N GLU A 108 3.80 10.24 -4.29
CA GLU A 108 2.48 10.71 -4.73
C GLU A 108 1.44 10.65 -3.60
N ARG A 109 1.48 9.62 -2.75
CA ARG A 109 0.65 9.56 -1.54
C ARG A 109 0.97 10.70 -0.58
N PHE A 110 2.25 10.95 -0.34
CA PHE A 110 2.67 12.03 0.54
C PHE A 110 2.29 13.41 0.02
N LYS A 111 2.36 13.61 -1.29
CA LYS A 111 1.90 14.85 -1.94
C LYS A 111 0.43 15.14 -1.65
N PHE A 112 -0.45 14.13 -1.74
CA PHE A 112 -1.85 14.29 -1.36
C PHE A 112 -2.02 14.74 0.09
N ILE A 113 -1.23 14.17 1.02
CA ILE A 113 -1.20 14.59 2.42
C ILE A 113 -0.84 16.06 2.56
N LEU A 114 0.19 16.51 1.85
CA LEU A 114 0.62 17.92 1.87
C LEU A 114 -0.45 18.85 1.30
N ASP A 115 -1.14 18.44 0.24
CA ASP A 115 -2.20 19.25 -0.37
C ASP A 115 -3.41 19.38 0.57
N VAL A 116 -3.81 18.28 1.23
CA VAL A 116 -4.83 18.32 2.31
C VAL A 116 -4.39 19.24 3.45
N ARG A 117 -3.13 19.15 3.88
CA ARG A 117 -2.58 20.01 4.94
C ARG A 117 -2.60 21.49 4.57
N LYS A 118 -2.29 21.84 3.30
CA LYS A 118 -2.37 23.21 2.79
C LYS A 118 -3.81 23.74 2.77
N LEU A 119 -4.75 22.89 2.31
CA LEU A 119 -6.15 23.26 2.23
C LEU A 119 -6.78 23.54 3.60
N LEU A 120 -6.55 22.65 4.56
CA LEU A 120 -7.17 22.72 5.88
C LEU A 120 -6.50 23.71 6.85
N GLY A 121 -5.23 24.01 6.65
CA GLY A 121 -4.45 24.72 7.65
C GLY A 121 -4.02 23.82 8.83
N LEU A 122 -3.16 24.35 9.75
CA LEU A 122 -2.54 23.55 10.81
C LEU A 122 -3.55 22.95 11.77
N GLU A 123 -4.44 23.76 12.31
CA GLU A 123 -5.33 23.34 13.38
C GLU A 123 -6.33 22.26 12.94
N ARG A 124 -6.99 22.49 11.79
CA ARG A 124 -7.95 21.50 11.26
C ARG A 124 -7.25 20.22 10.78
N PHE A 125 -6.02 20.31 10.30
CA PHE A 125 -5.23 19.12 9.96
C PHE A 125 -4.85 18.30 11.21
N ARG A 126 -4.51 18.95 12.33
CA ARG A 126 -4.30 18.27 13.62
C ARG A 126 -5.56 17.57 14.12
N MET A 127 -6.72 18.23 14.00
CA MET A 127 -8.00 17.61 14.34
C MET A 127 -8.28 16.36 13.48
N LEU A 128 -8.01 16.46 12.18
CA LEU A 128 -8.14 15.35 11.24
C LEU A 128 -7.27 14.16 11.64
N THR A 129 -5.97 14.38 11.88
CA THR A 129 -5.04 13.31 12.25
C THR A 129 -5.41 12.67 13.59
N ALA A 130 -5.77 13.46 14.61
CA ALA A 130 -6.23 12.96 15.90
C ALA A 130 -7.47 12.05 15.76
N LYS A 131 -8.44 12.44 14.91
CA LYS A 131 -9.63 11.63 14.64
C LYS A 131 -9.29 10.30 13.96
N PHE A 132 -8.34 10.28 13.04
CA PHE A 132 -7.87 9.03 12.43
C PHE A 132 -7.15 8.12 13.43
N GLU A 133 -6.34 8.67 14.31
CA GLU A 133 -5.69 7.90 15.38
C GLU A 133 -6.72 7.28 16.32
N GLU A 134 -7.74 8.04 16.72
CA GLU A 134 -8.83 7.52 17.53
C GLU A 134 -9.57 6.36 16.85
N MET A 135 -9.91 6.51 15.56
CA MET A 135 -10.56 5.46 14.79
C MET A 135 -9.69 4.20 14.67
N ARG A 136 -8.37 4.39 14.47
CA ARG A 136 -7.40 3.28 14.42
C ARG A 136 -7.37 2.53 15.75
N ARG A 137 -7.28 3.26 16.86
CA ARG A 137 -7.31 2.69 18.21
C ARG A 137 -8.59 1.88 18.44
N LYS A 138 -9.76 2.45 18.17
CA LYS A 138 -11.05 1.76 18.30
C LYS A 138 -11.17 0.50 17.46
N ARG A 139 -10.52 0.46 16.29
CA ARG A 139 -10.48 -0.75 15.45
C ARG A 139 -9.65 -1.86 16.07
N HIS A 140 -8.52 -1.54 16.70
CA HIS A 140 -7.68 -2.52 17.41
C HIS A 140 -8.29 -3.00 18.73
N GLU A 141 -9.11 -2.18 19.38
CA GLU A 141 -9.80 -2.52 20.63
C GLU A 141 -11.06 -3.38 20.43
N ARG A 142 -11.51 -3.62 19.19
CA ARG A 142 -12.64 -4.52 18.91
C ARG A 142 -12.14 -5.97 18.88
N PRO A 143 -12.36 -6.79 19.93
CA PRO A 143 -12.02 -8.21 19.90
C PRO A 143 -13.03 -8.91 18.98
N GLY A 144 -12.57 -9.50 17.89
CA GLY A 144 -13.45 -10.31 17.04
C GLY A 144 -13.13 -10.36 15.55
N ALA A 145 -12.21 -9.54 15.02
CA ALA A 145 -11.84 -9.64 13.60
C ALA A 145 -10.98 -10.88 13.27
N ASP A 146 -10.28 -11.44 14.27
CA ASP A 146 -9.34 -12.55 14.07
C ASP A 146 -9.92 -13.94 14.39
N GLN A 147 -11.17 -14.01 14.87
CA GLN A 147 -11.76 -15.28 15.31
C GLN A 147 -12.29 -16.14 14.15
N TRP A 148 -12.68 -15.52 13.04
CA TRP A 148 -13.17 -16.22 11.84
C TRP A 148 -12.09 -16.94 11.04
N SER A 149 -10.80 -16.58 11.24
CA SER A 149 -9.69 -17.22 10.55
C SER A 149 -9.21 -18.54 11.19
N ARG A 150 -9.69 -18.88 12.39
CA ARG A 150 -9.26 -20.07 13.15
C ARG A 150 -10.24 -21.24 13.11
N GLU A 151 -11.51 -21.00 12.77
CA GLU A 151 -12.56 -22.05 12.74
C GLU A 151 -12.80 -22.68 11.36
N GLY A 152 -12.06 -22.24 10.34
CA GLY A 152 -12.16 -22.74 8.94
C GLY A 152 -11.07 -23.75 8.55
N ARG A 153 -10.62 -24.63 9.48
CA ARG A 153 -9.75 -25.76 9.13
C ARG A 153 -10.33 -27.07 9.62
#